data_5cdeeba69d86dd88a8b570d47d421ac0
#
_entry.id   5cdeeba69d86dd88a8b570d47d421ac0
#
_cell.length_a   1.000
_cell.length_b   1.000
_cell.length_c   1.000
_cell.angle_alpha   90.00
_cell.angle_beta   90.00
_cell.angle_gamma   90.00
#
_symmetry.space_group_name_H-M   'P 1'
#
loop_
_entity.id
_entity.type
_entity.pdbx_description
1 polymer ?
#
loop_
_entity_poly.entity_id
_entity_poly.type
_entity_poly.pdbx_seq_one_letter_code
_entity_poly.pdbx_strand_id
1 'polypeptide(L)'
;MKRQWTEQEIAEWYKSQPWLRGTNFLPSDCVNRLDMWQSIGREEHLKTAETELKLSKETGFNTVRLWCNFDVYYKEPEEFMQTLESYITLCAKYDQSVMLVLAYEEDLPHGDKFVPKELGAQKEYFNHFNRADYDVYDRMVVQRKLRHYAEYPEVKPIFMEMVERVVKKYREDKRVLAWNIENEPGAAIGERAVKLQEELFALVRSLDPVQPLASDIYSDVGDNGELKSEAEKTACELSDFISFHSYSKYDRFVESIYLLKKYYHRPIIVTEWLNRCNHNTVQEIYPLLALEKIGCYCWGFVQGKTYTTEPWESLWQQAEENPNVDFDFTKWQHELYRKNFHPYDPKEINIIKRFNALADKK
;
A
#
# COMPACT_ATOMS: atom_id res chain seq x y z
N MET A 1 1.43 9.41 26.57
CA MET A 1 1.43 9.28 25.09
C MET A 1 2.76 8.65 24.68
N LYS A 2 2.75 7.54 23.96
CA LYS A 2 3.98 6.92 23.47
C LYS A 2 4.66 7.89 22.48
N ARG A 3 5.97 8.10 22.65
CA ARG A 3 6.76 8.93 21.72
C ARG A 3 7.05 8.18 20.41
N GLN A 4 7.49 8.88 19.40
CA GLN A 4 8.15 8.26 18.25
C GLN A 4 9.35 7.42 18.76
N TRP A 5 9.59 6.27 18.13
CA TRP A 5 10.74 5.44 18.45
C TRP A 5 12.04 6.17 18.11
N THR A 6 13.06 6.00 18.94
CA THR A 6 14.40 6.49 18.59
C THR A 6 14.95 5.73 17.38
N GLU A 7 15.94 6.31 16.73
CA GLU A 7 16.65 5.65 15.62
C GLU A 7 17.22 4.29 16.05
N GLN A 8 17.71 4.20 17.29
CA GLN A 8 18.22 2.94 17.83
C GLN A 8 17.10 1.90 18.02
N GLU A 9 15.97 2.27 18.62
CA GLU A 9 14.85 1.35 18.86
C GLU A 9 14.32 0.77 17.55
N ILE A 10 14.13 1.63 16.53
CA ILE A 10 13.61 1.14 15.23
C ILE A 10 14.66 0.34 14.47
N ALA A 11 15.95 0.68 14.58
CA ALA A 11 17.02 -0.09 13.96
C ALA A 11 17.15 -1.48 14.59
N GLU A 12 17.03 -1.60 15.92
CA GLU A 12 17.02 -2.88 16.63
C GLU A 12 15.81 -3.73 16.25
N TRP A 13 14.61 -3.13 16.20
CA TRP A 13 13.42 -3.81 15.73
C TRP A 13 13.57 -4.32 14.30
N TYR A 14 14.04 -3.47 13.38
CA TYR A 14 14.22 -3.85 11.98
C TYR A 14 15.26 -4.98 11.82
N LYS A 15 16.35 -4.92 12.56
CA LYS A 15 17.38 -5.96 12.58
C LYS A 15 16.87 -7.30 13.12
N SER A 16 15.89 -7.27 14.02
CA SER A 16 15.25 -8.48 14.57
C SER A 16 14.30 -9.16 13.59
N GLN A 17 13.88 -8.46 12.53
CA GLN A 17 13.00 -9.03 11.51
C GLN A 17 13.79 -9.85 10.48
N PRO A 18 13.19 -10.90 9.89
CA PRO A 18 13.69 -11.42 8.62
C PRO A 18 13.68 -10.29 7.59
N TRP A 19 14.40 -10.44 6.46
CA TRP A 19 14.21 -9.52 5.36
C TRP A 19 12.73 -9.52 4.95
N LEU A 20 12.05 -8.38 5.15
CA LEU A 20 10.62 -8.20 4.87
C LEU A 20 10.41 -8.12 3.36
N ARG A 21 9.58 -8.99 2.84
CA ARG A 21 9.27 -9.06 1.42
C ARG A 21 7.87 -9.57 1.19
N GLY A 22 7.11 -8.85 0.40
CA GLY A 22 5.69 -9.15 0.24
C GLY A 22 5.03 -8.39 -0.89
N THR A 23 3.71 -8.32 -0.81
CA THR A 23 2.87 -7.67 -1.80
C THR A 23 1.84 -6.76 -1.15
N ASN A 24 1.41 -5.73 -1.86
CA ASN A 24 0.11 -5.11 -1.63
C ASN A 24 -0.93 -6.12 -2.08
N PHE A 25 -1.77 -6.59 -1.16
CA PHE A 25 -2.61 -7.74 -1.39
C PHE A 25 -4.09 -7.38 -1.47
N LEU A 26 -4.71 -7.80 -2.55
CA LEU A 26 -6.15 -7.81 -2.77
C LEU A 26 -6.48 -9.09 -3.53
N PRO A 27 -7.44 -9.93 -3.06
CA PRO A 27 -7.80 -11.16 -3.76
C PRO A 27 -8.20 -10.90 -5.21
N SER A 28 -7.73 -11.72 -6.14
CA SER A 28 -7.90 -11.51 -7.58
C SER A 28 -9.35 -11.56 -8.07
N ASP A 29 -10.25 -12.15 -7.29
CA ASP A 29 -11.69 -12.16 -7.57
C ASP A 29 -12.43 -10.92 -7.07
N CYS A 30 -11.79 -10.07 -6.27
CA CYS A 30 -12.35 -8.79 -5.84
C CYS A 30 -12.22 -7.73 -6.93
N VAL A 31 -13.30 -7.01 -7.19
CA VAL A 31 -13.33 -5.88 -8.14
C VAL A 31 -12.61 -4.66 -7.58
N ASN A 32 -12.76 -4.43 -6.27
CA ASN A 32 -12.18 -3.32 -5.54
C ASN A 32 -12.06 -3.66 -4.04
N ARG A 33 -11.64 -2.69 -3.23
CA ARG A 33 -11.51 -2.86 -1.79
C ARG A 33 -12.84 -3.08 -1.08
N LEU A 34 -13.98 -2.58 -1.62
CA LEU A 34 -15.29 -2.87 -1.01
C LEU A 34 -15.59 -4.38 -1.04
N ASP A 35 -15.36 -5.02 -2.21
CA ASP A 35 -15.55 -6.47 -2.34
C ASP A 35 -14.74 -7.25 -1.31
N MET A 36 -13.49 -6.85 -1.09
CA MET A 36 -12.61 -7.52 -0.12
C MET A 36 -13.18 -7.45 1.30
N TRP A 37 -13.76 -6.33 1.69
CA TRP A 37 -14.07 -6.06 3.10
C TRP A 37 -15.52 -6.27 3.47
N GLN A 38 -16.47 -6.17 2.53
CA GLN A 38 -17.91 -6.36 2.81
C GLN A 38 -18.26 -7.80 3.19
N SER A 39 -19.39 -7.96 3.90
CA SER A 39 -19.89 -9.28 4.29
C SER A 39 -20.38 -10.11 3.11
N ILE A 40 -20.83 -9.43 2.05
CA ILE A 40 -21.34 -10.06 0.82
C ILE A 40 -20.14 -10.64 0.03
N GLY A 41 -20.20 -11.93 -0.29
CA GLY A 41 -19.13 -12.63 -1.04
C GLY A 41 -17.90 -13.02 -0.19
N ARG A 42 -17.87 -12.69 1.11
CA ARG A 42 -16.71 -12.90 2.01
C ARG A 42 -16.13 -14.31 1.94
N GLU A 43 -16.96 -15.34 1.96
CA GLU A 43 -16.48 -16.73 1.96
C GLU A 43 -15.74 -17.09 0.66
N GLU A 44 -16.23 -16.61 -0.48
CA GLU A 44 -15.62 -16.81 -1.78
C GLU A 44 -14.29 -16.07 -1.87
N HIS A 45 -14.25 -14.81 -1.46
CA HIS A 45 -13.05 -13.99 -1.45
C HIS A 45 -11.98 -14.55 -0.51
N LEU A 46 -12.37 -15.08 0.66
CA LEU A 46 -11.45 -15.75 1.56
C LEU A 46 -10.87 -17.06 0.98
N LYS A 47 -11.64 -17.83 0.19
CA LYS A 47 -11.13 -19.03 -0.52
C LYS A 47 -10.10 -18.66 -1.58
N THR A 48 -10.38 -17.59 -2.33
CA THR A 48 -9.43 -17.03 -3.32
C THR A 48 -8.16 -16.57 -2.61
N ALA A 49 -8.32 -15.74 -1.55
CA ALA A 49 -7.20 -15.26 -0.74
C ALA A 49 -6.36 -16.41 -0.15
N GLU A 50 -7.00 -17.49 0.32
CA GLU A 50 -6.29 -18.64 0.85
C GLU A 50 -5.37 -19.28 -0.20
N THR A 51 -5.87 -19.46 -1.42
CA THR A 51 -5.08 -20.02 -2.53
C THR A 51 -3.90 -19.11 -2.88
N GLU A 52 -4.14 -17.82 -2.93
CA GLU A 52 -3.13 -16.83 -3.28
C GLU A 52 -2.09 -16.63 -2.18
N LEU A 53 -2.48 -16.62 -0.91
CA LEU A 53 -1.54 -16.55 0.22
C LEU A 53 -0.68 -17.80 0.32
N LYS A 54 -1.21 -18.97 -0.02
CA LYS A 54 -0.41 -20.19 -0.17
C LYS A 54 0.63 -20.01 -1.27
N LEU A 55 0.25 -19.51 -2.44
CA LEU A 55 1.17 -19.21 -3.55
C LEU A 55 2.21 -18.15 -3.14
N SER A 56 1.80 -17.15 -2.37
CA SER A 56 2.70 -16.12 -1.83
C SER A 56 3.78 -16.73 -0.95
N LYS A 57 3.41 -17.62 -0.03
CA LYS A 57 4.36 -18.40 0.78
C LYS A 57 5.29 -19.26 -0.09
N GLU A 58 4.76 -19.96 -1.10
CA GLU A 58 5.55 -20.79 -2.04
C GLU A 58 6.50 -19.96 -2.90
N THR A 59 6.18 -18.67 -3.11
CA THR A 59 7.07 -17.70 -3.76
C THR A 59 8.16 -17.22 -2.80
N GLY A 60 7.98 -17.41 -1.50
CA GLY A 60 8.91 -17.07 -0.43
C GLY A 60 8.67 -15.68 0.15
N PHE A 61 7.51 -15.09 -0.04
CA PHE A 61 7.09 -13.89 0.66
C PHE A 61 6.72 -14.20 2.12
N ASN A 62 6.87 -13.22 3.00
CA ASN A 62 6.65 -13.36 4.44
C ASN A 62 5.78 -12.25 5.05
N THR A 63 5.27 -11.36 4.23
CA THR A 63 4.40 -10.27 4.69
C THR A 63 3.45 -9.81 3.59
N VAL A 64 2.34 -9.20 3.98
CA VAL A 64 1.40 -8.53 3.07
C VAL A 64 1.02 -7.15 3.61
N ARG A 65 0.67 -6.23 2.73
CA ARG A 65 0.12 -4.92 3.07
C ARG A 65 -1.37 -4.91 2.74
N LEU A 66 -2.23 -4.71 3.74
CA LEU A 66 -3.69 -4.70 3.64
C LEU A 66 -4.23 -3.32 3.99
N TRP A 67 -5.24 -2.87 3.28
CA TRP A 67 -5.80 -1.54 3.38
C TRP A 67 -7.20 -1.58 3.98
N CYS A 68 -7.40 -1.02 5.16
CA CYS A 68 -8.72 -0.89 5.77
C CYS A 68 -9.66 -0.06 4.88
N ASN A 69 -10.92 -0.45 4.76
CA ASN A 69 -11.90 0.29 3.96
C ASN A 69 -12.95 0.93 4.85
N PHE A 70 -13.03 2.26 4.81
CA PHE A 70 -13.92 3.01 5.67
C PHE A 70 -15.39 2.92 5.24
N ASP A 71 -15.70 2.89 3.94
CA ASP A 71 -17.09 2.77 3.49
C ASP A 71 -17.76 1.51 4.01
N VAL A 72 -17.03 0.39 4.03
CA VAL A 72 -17.52 -0.86 4.61
C VAL A 72 -17.67 -0.74 6.13
N TYR A 73 -16.65 -0.20 6.82
CA TYR A 73 -16.77 0.02 8.26
C TYR A 73 -17.96 0.93 8.61
N TYR A 74 -18.19 1.99 7.85
CA TYR A 74 -19.30 2.92 8.07
C TYR A 74 -20.67 2.24 7.98
N LYS A 75 -20.83 1.32 7.05
CA LYS A 75 -22.11 0.61 6.83
C LYS A 75 -22.28 -0.64 7.68
N GLU A 76 -21.22 -1.43 7.90
CA GLU A 76 -21.26 -2.70 8.62
C GLU A 76 -20.01 -2.93 9.50
N PRO A 77 -19.83 -2.13 10.58
CA PRO A 77 -18.59 -2.11 11.37
C PRO A 77 -18.24 -3.47 12.00
N GLU A 78 -19.24 -4.25 12.47
CA GLU A 78 -18.97 -5.56 13.05
C GLU A 78 -18.51 -6.58 11.99
N GLU A 79 -19.13 -6.56 10.83
CA GLU A 79 -18.77 -7.44 9.71
C GLU A 79 -17.39 -7.10 9.17
N PHE A 80 -17.07 -5.80 9.06
CA PHE A 80 -15.72 -5.35 8.71
C PHE A 80 -14.67 -5.91 9.68
N MET A 81 -14.91 -5.82 10.99
CA MET A 81 -14.00 -6.33 12.02
C MET A 81 -13.85 -7.86 11.98
N GLN A 82 -14.91 -8.59 11.62
CA GLN A 82 -14.86 -10.05 11.41
C GLN A 82 -14.06 -10.40 10.15
N THR A 83 -14.26 -9.67 9.06
CA THR A 83 -13.52 -9.85 7.81
C THR A 83 -12.02 -9.57 8.03
N LEU A 84 -11.68 -8.49 8.75
CA LEU A 84 -10.29 -8.15 9.10
C LEU A 84 -9.62 -9.28 9.90
N GLU A 85 -10.30 -9.81 10.93
CA GLU A 85 -9.78 -10.96 11.70
C GLU A 85 -9.57 -12.18 10.82
N SER A 86 -10.49 -12.44 9.88
CA SER A 86 -10.38 -13.57 8.95
C SER A 86 -9.15 -13.45 8.06
N TYR A 87 -8.89 -12.27 7.47
CA TYR A 87 -7.69 -12.04 6.65
C TYR A 87 -6.40 -12.12 7.47
N ILE A 88 -6.34 -11.52 8.67
CA ILE A 88 -5.15 -11.60 9.54
C ILE A 88 -4.87 -13.06 9.94
N THR A 89 -5.91 -13.83 10.28
CA THR A 89 -5.78 -15.25 10.60
C THR A 89 -5.30 -16.06 9.40
N LEU A 90 -5.82 -15.77 8.22
CA LEU A 90 -5.45 -16.43 7.01
C LEU A 90 -4.00 -16.12 6.60
N CYS A 91 -3.56 -14.87 6.72
CA CYS A 91 -2.16 -14.49 6.50
C CYS A 91 -1.24 -15.26 7.45
N ALA A 92 -1.55 -15.29 8.74
CA ALA A 92 -0.76 -16.01 9.74
C ALA A 92 -0.69 -17.53 9.48
N LYS A 93 -1.76 -18.14 8.96
CA LYS A 93 -1.78 -19.55 8.53
C LYS A 93 -0.69 -19.86 7.50
N TYR A 94 -0.34 -18.89 6.68
CA TYR A 94 0.70 -19.00 5.65
C TYR A 94 2.00 -18.27 6.01
N ASP A 95 2.26 -18.07 7.31
CA ASP A 95 3.47 -17.42 7.85
C ASP A 95 3.72 -16.02 7.28
N GLN A 96 2.64 -15.27 7.04
CA GLN A 96 2.72 -13.90 6.57
C GLN A 96 2.26 -12.93 7.66
N SER A 97 3.13 -12.02 8.03
CA SER A 97 2.77 -10.88 8.86
C SER A 97 2.00 -9.83 8.05
N VAL A 98 1.29 -8.93 8.72
CA VAL A 98 0.45 -7.95 8.06
C VAL A 98 0.89 -6.53 8.42
N MET A 99 1.15 -5.69 7.41
CA MET A 99 1.16 -4.24 7.56
C MET A 99 -0.23 -3.72 7.25
N LEU A 100 -0.87 -3.06 8.23
CA LEU A 100 -2.22 -2.51 8.06
C LEU A 100 -2.15 -1.03 7.68
N VAL A 101 -2.75 -0.67 6.55
CA VAL A 101 -3.00 0.71 6.13
C VAL A 101 -4.31 1.16 6.75
N LEU A 102 -4.27 2.16 7.62
CA LEU A 102 -5.42 2.63 8.38
C LEU A 102 -6.24 3.68 7.62
N ALA A 103 -5.56 4.53 6.85
CA ALA A 103 -6.16 5.59 6.08
C ALA A 103 -5.54 5.70 4.69
N TYR A 104 -6.32 6.20 3.74
CA TYR A 104 -5.88 6.58 2.41
C TYR A 104 -6.85 7.61 1.84
N GLU A 105 -6.35 8.43 0.94
CA GLU A 105 -7.17 9.41 0.26
C GLU A 105 -7.96 8.73 -0.85
N GLU A 106 -9.25 8.99 -0.88
CA GLU A 106 -10.13 8.52 -1.95
C GLU A 106 -10.75 9.70 -2.70
N ASP A 107 -11.11 9.45 -3.94
CA ASP A 107 -11.91 10.37 -4.76
C ASP A 107 -13.35 10.39 -4.24
N LEU A 108 -13.59 11.16 -3.21
CA LEU A 108 -14.94 11.40 -2.73
C LEU A 108 -15.58 12.51 -3.57
N PRO A 109 -16.82 12.32 -4.03
CA PRO A 109 -17.53 13.38 -4.73
C PRO A 109 -17.52 14.66 -3.90
N HIS A 110 -17.13 15.77 -4.52
CA HIS A 110 -17.17 17.06 -3.87
C HIS A 110 -18.61 17.46 -3.58
N GLY A 111 -18.99 17.43 -2.34
CA GLY A 111 -20.31 17.87 -1.85
C GLY A 111 -20.23 18.27 -0.38
N ASP A 112 -21.25 18.97 0.10
CA ASP A 112 -21.35 19.37 1.51
C ASP A 112 -21.70 18.19 2.42
N LYS A 113 -22.12 17.07 1.84
CA LYS A 113 -22.51 15.88 2.58
C LYS A 113 -21.72 14.66 2.09
N PHE A 114 -21.27 13.87 3.02
CA PHE A 114 -20.71 12.55 2.74
C PHE A 114 -21.80 11.60 2.19
N VAL A 115 -21.45 10.90 1.11
CA VAL A 115 -22.27 9.82 0.55
C VAL A 115 -21.42 8.57 0.53
N PRO A 116 -21.71 7.58 1.39
CA PRO A 116 -20.93 6.33 1.41
C PRO A 116 -21.18 5.53 0.13
N LYS A 117 -20.15 4.84 -0.35
CA LYS A 117 -20.26 3.93 -1.49
C LYS A 117 -21.22 2.78 -1.18
N GLU A 118 -21.94 2.29 -2.21
CA GLU A 118 -22.88 1.19 -2.04
C GLU A 118 -22.16 -0.15 -1.96
N LEU A 119 -22.59 -0.97 -0.96
CA LEU A 119 -22.16 -2.36 -0.83
C LEU A 119 -22.94 -3.25 -1.84
N GLY A 120 -22.49 -4.49 -1.98
CA GLY A 120 -23.06 -5.45 -2.92
C GLY A 120 -22.17 -5.69 -4.14
N ALA A 121 -22.75 -6.18 -5.22
CA ALA A 121 -22.02 -6.48 -6.43
C ALA A 121 -21.34 -5.23 -7.01
N GLN A 122 -20.02 -5.25 -7.11
CA GLN A 122 -19.25 -4.15 -7.64
C GLN A 122 -19.17 -4.22 -9.17
N LYS A 123 -19.21 -3.05 -9.82
CA LYS A 123 -19.17 -2.95 -11.29
C LYS A 123 -17.72 -2.95 -11.77
N GLU A 124 -17.45 -3.74 -12.83
CA GLU A 124 -16.16 -3.73 -13.51
C GLU A 124 -16.12 -2.65 -14.62
N TYR A 125 -15.06 -1.85 -14.64
CA TYR A 125 -14.83 -0.77 -15.61
C TYR A 125 -13.69 -1.08 -16.57
N PHE A 126 -12.95 -2.18 -16.34
CA PHE A 126 -11.89 -2.71 -17.20
C PHE A 126 -10.69 -1.76 -17.42
N ASN A 127 -10.44 -0.89 -16.48
CA ASN A 127 -9.30 0.02 -16.45
C ASN A 127 -8.45 -0.20 -15.19
N HIS A 128 -7.27 0.39 -15.14
CA HIS A 128 -6.37 0.26 -14.00
C HIS A 128 -7.09 0.64 -12.70
N PHE A 129 -7.02 -0.24 -11.71
CA PHE A 129 -7.70 -0.13 -10.43
C PHE A 129 -9.23 -0.14 -10.51
N ASN A 130 -9.79 -0.50 -11.66
CA ASN A 130 -11.23 -0.62 -11.90
C ASN A 130 -12.03 0.61 -11.45
N ARG A 131 -11.56 1.80 -11.81
CA ARG A 131 -12.13 3.09 -11.38
C ARG A 131 -13.33 3.48 -12.23
N ALA A 132 -14.43 3.86 -11.56
CA ALA A 132 -15.69 4.26 -12.17
C ALA A 132 -15.60 5.52 -13.05
N ASP A 133 -14.70 6.42 -12.76
CA ASP A 133 -14.68 7.79 -13.27
C ASP A 133 -13.42 8.09 -14.11
N TYR A 134 -12.86 7.07 -14.73
CA TYR A 134 -11.56 7.19 -15.37
C TYR A 134 -11.52 8.26 -16.47
N ASP A 135 -12.52 8.28 -17.37
CA ASP A 135 -12.64 9.30 -18.43
C ASP A 135 -12.90 10.71 -17.91
N VAL A 136 -13.46 10.80 -16.71
CA VAL A 136 -13.77 12.06 -16.03
C VAL A 136 -12.61 12.50 -15.14
N TYR A 137 -11.85 11.55 -14.62
CA TYR A 137 -10.77 11.77 -13.66
C TYR A 137 -9.64 12.62 -14.26
N ASP A 138 -9.20 12.30 -15.47
CA ASP A 138 -8.03 12.94 -16.06
C ASP A 138 -8.29 14.33 -16.60
N ARG A 139 -9.49 14.61 -17.07
CA ARG A 139 -9.89 15.95 -17.56
C ARG A 139 -10.36 16.87 -16.44
N MET A 140 -10.72 16.34 -15.26
CA MET A 140 -11.33 17.08 -14.16
C MET A 140 -10.54 17.06 -12.86
N VAL A 141 -9.42 16.33 -12.74
CA VAL A 141 -8.57 16.31 -11.54
C VAL A 141 -8.15 17.71 -11.10
N VAL A 142 -7.90 18.59 -12.06
CA VAL A 142 -7.54 20.00 -11.82
C VAL A 142 -8.72 20.82 -11.22
N GLN A 143 -9.96 20.33 -11.31
CA GLN A 143 -11.16 21.03 -10.85
C GLN A 143 -11.88 20.35 -9.69
N ARG A 144 -11.58 19.10 -9.35
CA ARG A 144 -12.19 18.41 -8.21
C ARG A 144 -11.58 18.90 -6.90
N LYS A 145 -12.39 19.44 -6.02
CA LYS A 145 -12.03 19.59 -4.62
C LYS A 145 -12.19 18.24 -3.96
N LEU A 146 -11.17 17.39 -4.05
CA LEU A 146 -11.13 16.11 -3.38
C LEU A 146 -11.19 16.29 -1.86
N ARG A 147 -11.78 15.34 -1.15
CA ARG A 147 -11.89 15.35 0.31
C ARG A 147 -11.51 13.99 0.87
N HIS A 148 -10.92 14.00 2.05
CA HIS A 148 -10.79 12.83 2.88
C HIS A 148 -12.05 12.65 3.75
N TYR A 149 -12.36 11.42 4.16
CA TYR A 149 -13.47 11.13 5.09
C TYR A 149 -13.44 11.99 6.35
N ALA A 150 -12.26 12.24 6.93
CA ALA A 150 -12.07 13.06 8.10
C ALA A 150 -12.35 14.56 7.90
N GLU A 151 -12.57 15.03 6.68
CA GLU A 151 -12.93 16.41 6.39
C GLU A 151 -14.45 16.66 6.45
N TYR A 152 -15.26 15.61 6.63
CA TYR A 152 -16.69 15.72 6.90
C TYR A 152 -16.92 15.69 8.41
N PRO A 153 -17.39 16.78 9.05
CA PRO A 153 -17.51 16.85 10.50
C PRO A 153 -18.37 15.75 11.11
N GLU A 154 -19.42 15.30 10.39
CA GLU A 154 -20.33 14.24 10.82
C GLU A 154 -19.72 12.84 10.68
N VAL A 155 -18.73 12.66 9.79
CA VAL A 155 -18.09 11.37 9.46
C VAL A 155 -16.80 11.18 10.25
N LYS A 156 -16.04 12.26 10.47
CA LYS A 156 -14.75 12.22 11.16
C LYS A 156 -14.76 11.43 12.47
N PRO A 157 -15.75 11.58 13.38
CA PRO A 157 -15.77 10.78 14.60
C PRO A 157 -15.84 9.28 14.34
N ILE A 158 -16.63 8.85 13.34
CA ILE A 158 -16.78 7.43 12.97
C ILE A 158 -15.49 6.89 12.31
N PHE A 159 -14.84 7.72 11.49
CA PHE A 159 -13.56 7.38 10.90
C PHE A 159 -12.46 7.19 11.97
N MET A 160 -12.37 8.11 12.92
CA MET A 160 -11.43 8.02 14.04
C MET A 160 -11.76 6.82 14.94
N GLU A 161 -13.04 6.48 15.15
CA GLU A 161 -13.49 5.29 15.87
C GLU A 161 -13.00 4.00 15.16
N MET A 162 -13.11 3.92 13.82
CA MET A 162 -12.57 2.78 13.05
C MET A 162 -11.09 2.59 13.34
N VAL A 163 -10.29 3.65 13.21
CA VAL A 163 -8.84 3.61 13.48
C VAL A 163 -8.57 3.16 14.92
N GLU A 164 -9.24 3.79 15.89
CA GLU A 164 -9.11 3.46 17.31
C GLU A 164 -9.45 1.99 17.58
N ARG A 165 -10.56 1.50 17.04
CA ARG A 165 -11.05 0.15 17.26
C ARG A 165 -10.13 -0.91 16.65
N VAL A 166 -9.65 -0.68 15.42
CA VAL A 166 -8.68 -1.56 14.75
C VAL A 166 -7.39 -1.63 15.56
N VAL A 167 -6.83 -0.48 15.90
CA VAL A 167 -5.55 -0.45 16.64
C VAL A 167 -5.70 -1.06 18.04
N LYS A 168 -6.76 -0.73 18.79
CA LYS A 168 -7.01 -1.34 20.12
C LYS A 168 -7.06 -2.85 20.08
N LYS A 169 -7.68 -3.42 19.03
CA LYS A 169 -7.80 -4.87 18.88
C LYS A 169 -6.45 -5.55 18.63
N TYR A 170 -5.57 -4.93 17.83
CA TYR A 170 -4.36 -5.58 17.32
C TYR A 170 -3.03 -4.97 17.85
N ARG A 171 -3.06 -3.97 18.71
CA ARG A 171 -1.86 -3.26 19.19
C ARG A 171 -0.80 -4.15 19.86
N GLU A 172 -1.15 -5.34 20.32
CA GLU A 172 -0.24 -6.32 20.93
C GLU A 172 -0.17 -7.62 20.12
N ASP A 173 -0.87 -7.67 18.97
CA ASP A 173 -0.95 -8.86 18.13
C ASP A 173 0.30 -8.95 17.22
N LYS A 174 1.07 -10.01 17.41
CA LYS A 174 2.31 -10.26 16.65
C LYS A 174 2.07 -10.60 15.17
N ARG A 175 0.83 -10.88 14.77
CA ARG A 175 0.47 -11.08 13.36
C ARG A 175 0.48 -9.76 12.60
N VAL A 176 0.28 -8.63 13.31
CA VAL A 176 0.41 -7.27 12.76
C VAL A 176 1.85 -6.81 12.94
N LEU A 177 2.53 -6.57 11.82
CA LEU A 177 3.94 -6.19 11.76
C LEU A 177 4.16 -4.71 12.06
N ALA A 178 3.37 -3.87 11.43
CA ALA A 178 3.48 -2.42 11.50
C ALA A 178 2.15 -1.75 11.13
N TRP A 179 2.02 -0.49 11.51
CA TRP A 179 0.90 0.37 11.15
C TRP A 179 1.32 1.35 10.05
N ASN A 180 0.67 1.30 8.91
CA ASN A 180 0.74 2.36 7.92
C ASN A 180 -0.41 3.32 8.19
N ILE A 181 -0.08 4.52 8.67
CA ILE A 181 -1.05 5.48 9.21
C ILE A 181 -1.90 6.06 8.09
N GLU A 182 -1.25 6.48 7.00
CA GLU A 182 -1.92 7.00 5.81
C GLU A 182 -1.10 6.70 4.57
N ASN A 183 -1.77 6.16 3.55
CA ASN A 183 -1.17 5.92 2.25
C ASN A 183 -1.06 7.22 1.45
N GLU A 184 0.13 7.53 0.94
CA GLU A 184 0.39 8.67 0.05
C GLU A 184 -0.30 9.98 0.47
N PRO A 185 -0.05 10.45 1.71
CA PRO A 185 -0.74 11.62 2.24
C PRO A 185 -0.49 12.86 1.38
N GLY A 186 -1.57 13.56 1.06
CA GLY A 186 -1.52 14.75 0.23
C GLY A 186 -1.60 14.51 -1.27
N ALA A 187 -1.66 13.25 -1.74
CA ALA A 187 -1.80 12.95 -3.16
C ALA A 187 -3.08 13.56 -3.77
N ALA A 188 -4.19 13.51 -3.04
CA ALA A 188 -5.46 14.06 -3.47
C ALA A 188 -5.82 15.39 -2.77
N ILE A 189 -5.54 15.50 -1.46
CA ILE A 189 -5.98 16.68 -0.67
C ILE A 189 -4.87 17.71 -0.38
N GLY A 190 -3.64 17.42 -0.84
CA GLY A 190 -2.50 18.34 -0.68
C GLY A 190 -2.11 18.57 0.78
N GLU A 191 -1.73 19.78 1.12
CA GLU A 191 -1.26 20.13 2.47
C GLU A 191 -2.34 19.96 3.58
N ARG A 192 -3.60 19.78 3.23
CA ARG A 192 -4.67 19.45 4.19
C ARG A 192 -4.43 18.11 4.90
N ALA A 193 -3.67 17.21 4.29
CA ALA A 193 -3.26 15.95 4.88
C ALA A 193 -2.36 16.13 6.11
N VAL A 194 -1.58 17.20 6.22
CA VAL A 194 -0.66 17.46 7.35
C VAL A 194 -1.38 17.32 8.69
N LYS A 195 -2.45 18.08 8.86
CA LYS A 195 -3.22 18.07 10.11
C LYS A 195 -3.86 16.71 10.39
N LEU A 196 -4.34 16.04 9.34
CA LEU A 196 -4.94 14.72 9.49
C LEU A 196 -3.91 13.68 9.94
N GLN A 197 -2.72 13.69 9.35
CA GLN A 197 -1.62 12.82 9.78
C GLN A 197 -1.24 13.04 11.24
N GLU A 198 -1.07 14.33 11.65
CA GLU A 198 -0.77 14.66 13.05
C GLU A 198 -1.82 14.07 14.01
N GLU A 199 -3.10 14.21 13.67
CA GLU A 199 -4.21 13.68 14.49
C GLU A 199 -4.19 12.14 14.52
N LEU A 200 -3.97 11.48 13.38
CA LEU A 200 -3.91 10.02 13.29
C LEU A 200 -2.70 9.44 14.03
N PHE A 201 -1.51 10.00 13.84
CA PHE A 201 -0.32 9.57 14.61
C PHE A 201 -0.53 9.76 16.11
N ALA A 202 -1.09 10.91 16.54
CA ALA A 202 -1.38 11.17 17.94
C ALA A 202 -2.39 10.16 18.49
N LEU A 203 -3.46 9.84 17.77
CA LEU A 203 -4.44 8.84 18.16
C LEU A 203 -3.79 7.46 18.31
N VAL A 204 -3.10 6.98 17.27
CA VAL A 204 -2.51 5.63 17.29
C VAL A 204 -1.44 5.51 18.37
N ARG A 205 -0.56 6.52 18.56
CA ARG A 205 0.43 6.52 19.63
C ARG A 205 -0.21 6.56 21.01
N SER A 206 -1.37 7.20 21.18
CA SER A 206 -2.08 7.21 22.46
C SER A 206 -2.56 5.83 22.90
N LEU A 207 -2.76 4.93 21.94
CA LEU A 207 -3.18 3.54 22.17
C LEU A 207 -2.01 2.60 22.50
N ASP A 208 -0.79 3.09 22.50
CA ASP A 208 0.44 2.39 22.88
C ASP A 208 0.67 1.03 22.15
N PRO A 209 0.64 0.97 20.82
CA PRO A 209 0.90 -0.27 20.10
C PRO A 209 2.36 -0.72 20.27
N VAL A 210 2.58 -2.03 20.27
CA VAL A 210 3.96 -2.60 20.30
C VAL A 210 4.64 -2.55 18.93
N GLN A 211 3.89 -2.31 17.87
CA GLN A 211 4.39 -2.22 16.50
C GLN A 211 4.81 -0.78 16.16
N PRO A 212 5.75 -0.60 15.22
CA PRO A 212 6.12 0.72 14.72
C PRO A 212 5.05 1.30 13.78
N LEU A 213 5.08 2.62 13.64
CA LEU A 213 4.17 3.41 12.82
C LEU A 213 4.93 4.09 11.68
N ALA A 214 4.34 4.13 10.49
CA ALA A 214 4.83 4.98 9.40
C ALA A 214 3.68 5.50 8.54
N SER A 215 3.96 6.56 7.80
CA SER A 215 3.16 7.04 6.67
C SER A 215 4.07 7.15 5.45
N ASP A 216 3.49 7.18 4.26
CA ASP A 216 4.28 7.01 3.05
C ASP A 216 4.80 8.31 2.47
N ILE A 217 6.02 8.26 1.92
CA ILE A 217 6.53 9.23 0.96
C ILE A 217 6.52 8.58 -0.42
N TYR A 218 6.16 9.31 -1.45
CA TYR A 218 5.92 8.73 -2.78
C TYR A 218 6.49 9.56 -3.95
N SER A 219 7.06 10.72 -3.63
CA SER A 219 7.75 11.55 -4.62
C SER A 219 9.24 11.22 -4.69
N ASP A 220 9.84 11.60 -5.80
CA ASP A 220 11.29 11.58 -5.93
C ASP A 220 11.95 12.49 -4.88
N VAL A 221 13.01 12.00 -4.26
CA VAL A 221 13.79 12.72 -3.24
C VAL A 221 14.74 13.71 -3.94
N GLY A 222 14.74 14.96 -3.51
CA GLY A 222 15.65 15.97 -4.02
C GLY A 222 17.11 15.74 -3.64
N ASP A 223 18.06 16.33 -4.38
CA ASP A 223 19.51 16.09 -4.23
C ASP A 223 20.07 16.39 -2.83
N ASN A 224 19.40 17.26 -2.09
CA ASN A 224 19.70 17.61 -0.70
C ASN A 224 18.88 16.83 0.32
N GLY A 225 18.15 15.77 -0.09
CA GLY A 225 17.23 15.00 0.75
C GLY A 225 15.87 15.64 0.93
N GLU A 226 15.55 16.70 0.18
CA GLU A 226 14.29 17.40 0.29
C GLU A 226 13.12 16.57 -0.25
N LEU A 227 12.02 16.58 0.51
CA LEU A 227 10.75 15.98 0.11
C LEU A 227 9.85 17.02 -0.54
N LYS A 228 9.02 16.58 -1.48
CA LYS A 228 8.28 17.46 -2.39
C LYS A 228 7.20 18.28 -1.71
N SER A 229 6.52 17.75 -0.72
CA SER A 229 5.37 18.38 -0.07
C SER A 229 5.51 18.40 1.45
N GLU A 230 4.81 19.34 2.11
CA GLU A 230 4.74 19.35 3.59
C GLU A 230 4.06 18.09 4.13
N ALA A 231 3.13 17.49 3.38
CA ALA A 231 2.51 16.23 3.78
C ALA A 231 3.52 15.08 3.83
N GLU A 232 4.41 14.97 2.83
CA GLU A 232 5.48 13.95 2.84
C GLU A 232 6.55 14.22 3.90
N LYS A 233 6.89 15.50 4.15
CA LYS A 233 7.80 15.86 5.27
C LYS A 233 7.21 15.44 6.60
N THR A 234 5.92 15.76 6.84
CA THR A 234 5.20 15.36 8.05
C THR A 234 5.14 13.84 8.17
N ALA A 235 4.85 13.13 7.08
CA ALA A 235 4.87 11.66 7.05
C ALA A 235 6.22 11.12 7.52
N CYS A 236 7.32 11.64 6.97
CA CYS A 236 8.66 11.21 7.30
C CYS A 236 9.04 11.54 8.77
N GLU A 237 8.72 12.75 9.23
CA GLU A 237 9.05 13.24 10.57
C GLU A 237 8.31 12.48 11.69
N LEU A 238 7.06 12.09 11.46
CA LEU A 238 6.24 11.38 12.44
C LEU A 238 6.46 9.86 12.43
N SER A 239 7.06 9.31 11.38
CA SER A 239 7.23 7.87 11.20
C SER A 239 8.39 7.29 12.01
N ASP A 240 8.23 6.04 12.46
CA ASP A 240 9.29 5.30 13.14
C ASP A 240 10.30 4.73 12.11
N PHE A 241 9.87 4.37 10.91
CA PHE A 241 10.71 3.97 9.77
C PHE A 241 10.27 4.72 8.52
N ILE A 242 11.12 4.79 7.50
CA ILE A 242 10.77 5.42 6.22
C ILE A 242 9.96 4.42 5.40
N SER A 243 8.70 4.73 5.16
CA SER A 243 7.85 4.03 4.20
C SER A 243 7.90 4.78 2.86
N PHE A 244 8.38 4.10 1.82
CA PHE A 244 8.69 4.74 0.55
C PHE A 244 8.02 4.03 -0.62
N HIS A 245 7.37 4.80 -1.50
CA HIS A 245 6.86 4.33 -2.78
C HIS A 245 7.77 4.81 -3.90
N SER A 246 8.14 3.94 -4.81
CA SER A 246 8.86 4.35 -6.00
C SER A 246 8.61 3.42 -7.17
N TYR A 247 8.10 4.01 -8.23
CA TYR A 247 7.89 3.38 -9.53
C TYR A 247 8.86 3.92 -10.59
N SER A 248 9.91 4.59 -10.12
CA SER A 248 10.94 5.19 -10.98
C SER A 248 11.88 4.14 -11.56
N LYS A 249 12.53 4.47 -12.69
CA LYS A 249 13.60 3.66 -13.28
C LYS A 249 14.74 3.43 -12.29
N TYR A 250 15.54 2.40 -12.52
CA TYR A 250 16.58 1.92 -11.61
C TYR A 250 17.48 3.03 -11.06
N ASP A 251 18.06 3.86 -11.93
CA ASP A 251 19.02 4.89 -11.48
C ASP A 251 18.39 5.88 -10.49
N ARG A 252 17.17 6.34 -10.79
CA ARG A 252 16.44 7.25 -9.90
C ARG A 252 15.97 6.56 -8.63
N PHE A 253 15.59 5.30 -8.72
CA PHE A 253 15.23 4.49 -7.56
C PHE A 253 16.44 4.35 -6.61
N VAL A 254 17.61 4.01 -7.13
CA VAL A 254 18.87 3.90 -6.36
C VAL A 254 19.24 5.24 -5.73
N GLU A 255 19.17 6.32 -6.50
CA GLU A 255 19.47 7.66 -6.02
C GLU A 255 18.57 8.05 -4.85
N SER A 256 17.24 7.84 -4.96
CA SER A 256 16.30 8.12 -3.87
C SER A 256 16.62 7.31 -2.62
N ILE A 257 16.91 6.01 -2.73
CA ILE A 257 17.33 5.17 -1.59
C ILE A 257 18.62 5.72 -0.96
N TYR A 258 19.61 6.11 -1.78
CA TYR A 258 20.86 6.68 -1.27
C TYR A 258 20.62 7.99 -0.51
N LEU A 259 19.80 8.89 -1.05
CA LEU A 259 19.47 10.17 -0.43
C LEU A 259 18.69 9.97 0.88
N LEU A 260 17.73 9.05 0.90
CA LEU A 260 17.00 8.70 2.12
C LEU A 260 17.95 8.16 3.21
N LYS A 261 18.86 7.24 2.87
CA LYS A 261 19.87 6.74 3.82
C LYS A 261 20.81 7.82 4.33
N LYS A 262 21.16 8.78 3.49
CA LYS A 262 22.09 9.87 3.81
C LYS A 262 21.49 10.89 4.77
N TYR A 263 20.24 11.24 4.58
CA TYR A 263 19.59 12.34 5.30
C TYR A 263 18.64 11.87 6.43
N TYR A 264 18.15 10.62 6.36
CA TYR A 264 17.22 10.05 7.33
C TYR A 264 17.80 8.75 7.91
N HIS A 265 18.19 8.77 9.18
CA HIS A 265 18.90 7.66 9.84
C HIS A 265 17.93 6.57 10.36
N ARG A 266 16.91 6.22 9.57
CA ARG A 266 15.89 5.23 9.89
C ARG A 266 15.86 4.14 8.85
N PRO A 267 15.47 2.89 9.22
CA PRO A 267 15.27 1.82 8.22
C PRO A 267 14.28 2.25 7.15
N ILE A 268 14.53 1.80 5.92
CA ILE A 268 13.66 2.04 4.77
C ILE A 268 12.91 0.75 4.45
N ILE A 269 11.60 0.88 4.23
CA ILE A 269 10.75 -0.16 3.65
C ILE A 269 10.09 0.44 2.40
N VAL A 270 10.33 -0.17 1.25
CA VAL A 270 9.68 0.22 -0.01
C VAL A 270 8.32 -0.45 -0.06
N THR A 271 7.28 0.28 0.32
CA THR A 271 5.93 -0.25 0.49
C THR A 271 5.12 -0.33 -0.80
N GLU A 272 5.61 0.30 -1.87
CA GLU A 272 5.11 0.11 -3.23
C GLU A 272 6.23 0.25 -4.26
N TRP A 273 6.27 -0.68 -5.20
CA TRP A 273 7.15 -0.69 -6.36
C TRP A 273 6.63 -1.69 -7.41
N LEU A 274 7.27 -1.80 -8.54
CA LEU A 274 6.96 -2.60 -9.72
C LEU A 274 6.03 -1.86 -10.69
N ASN A 275 6.62 -1.22 -11.68
CA ASN A 275 5.94 -0.64 -12.83
C ASN A 275 6.74 -0.96 -14.09
N ARG A 276 6.44 -2.08 -14.73
CA ARG A 276 7.20 -2.54 -15.89
C ARG A 276 7.06 -1.62 -17.08
N CYS A 277 5.91 -0.94 -17.21
CA CYS A 277 5.71 0.04 -18.28
C CYS A 277 6.68 1.20 -18.18
N ASN A 278 7.10 1.56 -16.96
CA ASN A 278 8.12 2.59 -16.70
C ASN A 278 9.49 1.98 -16.32
N HIS A 279 9.81 0.79 -16.81
CA HIS A 279 11.08 0.10 -16.57
C HIS A 279 11.47 -0.12 -15.10
N ASN A 280 10.53 0.00 -14.16
CA ASN A 280 10.73 -0.43 -12.78
C ASN A 280 10.42 -1.92 -12.68
N THR A 281 11.44 -2.76 -12.75
CA THR A 281 11.31 -4.20 -13.02
C THR A 281 11.84 -5.06 -11.89
N VAL A 282 11.36 -6.30 -11.82
CA VAL A 282 11.87 -7.30 -10.85
C VAL A 282 13.35 -7.58 -11.07
N GLN A 283 13.80 -7.61 -12.34
CA GLN A 283 15.17 -7.95 -12.70
C GLN A 283 16.20 -6.99 -12.12
N GLU A 284 15.85 -5.72 -12.00
CA GLU A 284 16.76 -4.67 -11.55
C GLU A 284 16.54 -4.33 -10.06
N ILE A 285 15.29 -4.13 -9.66
CA ILE A 285 14.95 -3.60 -8.34
C ILE A 285 15.03 -4.68 -7.24
N TYR A 286 14.51 -5.89 -7.49
CA TYR A 286 14.44 -6.90 -6.43
C TYR A 286 15.80 -7.37 -5.90
N PRO A 287 16.83 -7.60 -6.75
CA PRO A 287 18.17 -7.89 -6.26
C PRO A 287 18.78 -6.79 -5.39
N LEU A 288 18.58 -5.52 -5.77
CA LEU A 288 19.04 -4.38 -4.97
C LEU A 288 18.41 -4.40 -3.57
N LEU A 289 17.08 -4.51 -3.50
CA LEU A 289 16.35 -4.53 -2.22
C LEU A 289 16.81 -5.69 -1.32
N ALA A 290 17.05 -6.87 -1.91
CA ALA A 290 17.54 -8.04 -1.18
C ALA A 290 18.96 -7.85 -0.66
N LEU A 291 19.88 -7.33 -1.47
CA LEU A 291 21.29 -7.12 -1.09
C LEU A 291 21.45 -6.04 -0.04
N GLU A 292 20.68 -4.97 -0.16
CA GLU A 292 20.66 -3.85 0.80
C GLU A 292 19.78 -4.14 2.03
N LYS A 293 19.10 -5.29 2.07
CA LYS A 293 18.13 -5.69 3.10
C LYS A 293 17.05 -4.63 3.33
N ILE A 294 16.57 -4.00 2.28
CA ILE A 294 15.48 -3.05 2.31
C ILE A 294 14.17 -3.83 2.21
N GLY A 295 13.29 -3.68 3.19
CA GLY A 295 11.96 -4.30 3.16
C GLY A 295 11.17 -3.85 1.93
N CYS A 296 10.33 -4.71 1.36
CA CYS A 296 9.63 -4.35 0.13
C CYS A 296 8.28 -5.04 -0.04
N TYR A 297 7.35 -4.30 -0.67
CA TYR A 297 6.03 -4.78 -1.08
C TYR A 297 5.80 -4.38 -2.54
N CYS A 298 5.80 -5.33 -3.46
CA CYS A 298 5.42 -5.02 -4.83
C CYS A 298 3.92 -4.74 -4.93
N TRP A 299 3.54 -3.94 -5.91
CA TRP A 299 2.13 -3.75 -6.20
C TRP A 299 1.60 -4.92 -7.00
N GLY A 300 0.45 -5.47 -6.54
CA GLY A 300 -0.19 -6.61 -7.16
C GLY A 300 0.48 -7.96 -6.91
N PHE A 301 -0.30 -9.03 -7.06
CA PHE A 301 0.21 -10.40 -6.90
C PHE A 301 -0.34 -11.34 -7.97
N VAL A 302 -1.65 -11.53 -8.02
CA VAL A 302 -2.33 -12.35 -9.03
C VAL A 302 -3.22 -11.46 -9.88
N GLN A 303 -3.16 -11.59 -11.20
CA GLN A 303 -4.01 -10.90 -12.14
C GLN A 303 -5.49 -11.08 -11.79
N GLY A 304 -6.16 -9.99 -11.49
CA GLY A 304 -7.52 -10.00 -11.01
C GLY A 304 -8.45 -8.98 -11.68
N LYS A 305 -9.59 -8.78 -11.05
CA LYS A 305 -10.62 -7.85 -11.49
C LYS A 305 -10.29 -6.38 -11.19
N THR A 306 -9.20 -6.12 -10.49
CA THR A 306 -8.66 -4.76 -10.28
C THR A 306 -8.00 -4.18 -11.52
N TYR A 307 -7.69 -5.03 -12.52
CA TYR A 307 -7.05 -4.63 -13.78
C TYR A 307 -5.74 -3.85 -13.61
N THR A 308 -5.01 -4.09 -12.54
CA THR A 308 -3.71 -3.45 -12.28
C THR A 308 -2.58 -3.92 -13.21
N THR A 309 -2.89 -4.86 -14.12
CA THR A 309 -2.05 -5.16 -15.28
C THR A 309 -2.06 -4.06 -16.35
N GLU A 310 -3.15 -3.28 -16.40
CA GLU A 310 -3.28 -2.16 -17.33
C GLU A 310 -2.40 -0.99 -16.90
N PRO A 311 -1.78 -0.24 -17.82
CA PRO A 311 -1.04 0.96 -17.50
C PRO A 311 -1.93 2.03 -16.87
N TRP A 312 -1.34 2.87 -16.02
CA TRP A 312 -2.00 4.08 -15.54
C TRP A 312 -2.39 4.99 -16.70
N GLU A 313 -3.55 5.60 -16.63
CA GLU A 313 -3.98 6.57 -17.63
C GLU A 313 -3.00 7.74 -17.79
N SER A 314 -2.37 8.16 -16.71
CA SER A 314 -1.32 9.19 -16.77
C SER A 314 -0.14 8.82 -17.67
N LEU A 315 0.17 7.52 -17.83
CA LEU A 315 1.20 7.08 -18.78
C LEU A 315 0.70 7.19 -20.22
N TRP A 316 -0.57 6.84 -20.47
CA TRP A 316 -1.19 7.01 -21.79
C TRP A 316 -1.25 8.47 -22.20
N GLN A 317 -1.67 9.37 -21.31
CA GLN A 317 -1.68 10.81 -21.56
C GLN A 317 -0.29 11.36 -21.89
N GLN A 318 0.72 11.00 -21.08
CA GLN A 318 2.10 11.40 -21.35
C GLN A 318 2.59 10.91 -22.72
N ALA A 319 2.21 9.69 -23.13
CA ALA A 319 2.57 9.15 -24.43
C ALA A 319 1.82 9.83 -25.60
N GLU A 320 0.58 10.24 -25.39
CA GLU A 320 -0.19 11.03 -26.37
C GLU A 320 0.39 12.44 -26.54
N GLU A 321 0.80 13.09 -25.43
CA GLU A 321 1.42 14.41 -25.43
C GLU A 321 2.85 14.41 -25.98
N ASN A 322 3.58 13.34 -25.73
CA ASN A 322 4.96 13.16 -26.17
C ASN A 322 5.22 11.73 -26.65
N PRO A 323 5.13 11.44 -27.97
CA PRO A 323 5.33 10.10 -28.51
C PRO A 323 6.75 9.54 -28.35
N ASN A 324 7.70 10.34 -27.85
CA ASN A 324 9.07 9.91 -27.58
C ASN A 324 9.30 9.50 -26.11
N VAL A 325 8.25 9.44 -25.26
CA VAL A 325 8.43 8.89 -23.92
C VAL A 325 8.82 7.43 -24.00
N ASP A 326 9.70 7.05 -23.10
CA ASP A 326 10.25 5.69 -23.02
C ASP A 326 9.38 4.83 -22.07
N PHE A 327 8.15 4.51 -22.53
CA PHE A 327 7.26 3.57 -21.87
C PHE A 327 7.07 2.29 -22.69
N ASP A 328 7.05 1.14 -22.02
CA ASP A 328 6.82 -0.17 -22.67
C ASP A 328 5.40 -0.69 -22.37
N PHE A 329 4.43 -0.27 -23.18
CA PHE A 329 3.03 -0.73 -23.09
C PHE A 329 2.81 -2.18 -23.54
N THR A 330 3.85 -2.90 -23.95
CA THR A 330 3.76 -4.35 -24.22
C THR A 330 3.83 -5.19 -22.95
N LYS A 331 4.15 -4.57 -21.80
CA LYS A 331 4.28 -5.20 -20.50
C LYS A 331 3.04 -4.97 -19.64
N TRP A 332 2.74 -5.92 -18.76
CA TRP A 332 1.87 -5.66 -17.65
C TRP A 332 2.50 -4.63 -16.70
N GLN A 333 1.72 -3.70 -16.23
CA GLN A 333 2.25 -2.72 -15.30
C GLN A 333 2.65 -3.40 -13.98
N HIS A 334 1.72 -4.11 -13.37
CA HIS A 334 1.92 -4.81 -12.10
C HIS A 334 1.67 -6.32 -12.25
N GLU A 335 1.40 -7.00 -11.15
CA GLU A 335 1.08 -8.42 -10.99
C GLU A 335 2.24 -9.37 -11.34
N LEU A 336 2.36 -10.43 -10.55
CA LEU A 336 3.42 -11.44 -10.72
C LEU A 336 2.90 -12.73 -11.35
N TYR A 337 1.62 -13.02 -11.15
CA TYR A 337 0.99 -14.25 -11.60
C TYR A 337 -0.26 -14.00 -12.45
N ARG A 338 -0.52 -14.90 -13.38
CA ARG A 338 -1.74 -14.94 -14.18
C ARG A 338 -2.89 -15.53 -13.36
N LYS A 339 -4.14 -15.37 -13.81
CA LYS A 339 -5.35 -15.95 -13.18
C LYS A 339 -5.28 -17.46 -12.92
N ASN A 340 -4.47 -18.18 -13.70
CA ASN A 340 -4.25 -19.62 -13.56
C ASN A 340 -3.01 -19.97 -12.72
N PHE A 341 -2.46 -18.99 -11.99
CA PHE A 341 -1.30 -19.10 -11.12
C PHE A 341 0.03 -19.40 -11.82
N HIS A 342 0.08 -19.38 -13.15
CA HIS A 342 1.34 -19.38 -13.87
C HIS A 342 2.02 -17.99 -13.73
N PRO A 343 3.35 -17.93 -13.61
CA PRO A 343 4.06 -16.68 -13.61
C PRO A 343 3.72 -15.81 -14.83
N TYR A 344 3.61 -14.49 -14.65
CA TYR A 344 3.61 -13.56 -15.78
C TYR A 344 4.89 -13.74 -16.60
N ASP A 345 6.05 -13.64 -15.93
CA ASP A 345 7.36 -13.99 -16.45
C ASP A 345 8.07 -14.98 -15.51
N PRO A 346 8.33 -16.24 -15.94
CA PRO A 346 9.05 -17.20 -15.13
C PRO A 346 10.44 -16.73 -14.66
N LYS A 347 11.11 -15.84 -15.41
CA LYS A 347 12.42 -15.30 -15.02
C LYS A 347 12.30 -14.43 -13.77
N GLU A 348 11.26 -13.59 -13.68
CA GLU A 348 11.00 -12.76 -12.50
C GLU A 348 10.78 -13.61 -11.25
N ILE A 349 9.93 -14.63 -11.35
CA ILE A 349 9.66 -15.51 -10.22
C ILE A 349 10.90 -16.30 -9.81
N ASN A 350 11.73 -16.71 -10.76
CA ASN A 350 13.01 -17.37 -10.45
C ASN A 350 13.98 -16.41 -9.71
N ILE A 351 14.03 -15.13 -10.09
CA ILE A 351 14.82 -14.12 -9.39
C ILE A 351 14.30 -13.95 -7.97
N ILE A 352 12.99 -13.73 -7.79
CA ILE A 352 12.37 -13.57 -6.48
C ILE A 352 12.69 -14.77 -5.59
N LYS A 353 12.41 -16.00 -6.04
CA LYS A 353 12.65 -17.23 -5.27
C LYS A 353 14.12 -17.40 -4.91
N ARG A 354 15.03 -17.09 -5.84
CA ARG A 354 16.47 -17.17 -5.59
C ARG A 354 16.93 -16.22 -4.50
N PHE A 355 16.54 -14.97 -4.54
CA PHE A 355 16.94 -13.98 -3.53
C PHE A 355 16.26 -14.23 -2.19
N ASN A 356 15.01 -14.70 -2.18
CA ASN A 356 14.33 -15.12 -0.96
C ASN A 356 15.07 -16.27 -0.28
N ALA A 357 15.43 -17.31 -1.04
CA ALA A 357 16.18 -18.45 -0.52
C ALA A 357 17.60 -18.08 -0.04
N LEU A 358 18.23 -17.07 -0.64
CA LEU A 358 19.52 -16.55 -0.16
C LEU A 358 19.37 -15.79 1.15
N ALA A 359 18.33 -15.00 1.31
CA ALA A 359 18.06 -14.24 2.54
C ALA A 359 17.73 -15.15 3.73
N ASP A 360 17.10 -16.31 3.49
CA ASP A 360 16.72 -17.28 4.52
C ASP A 360 17.88 -18.20 4.95
N LYS A 361 18.98 -18.23 4.19
CA LYS A 361 20.22 -18.93 4.55
C LYS A 361 21.07 -18.05 5.48
N LYS A 362 20.74 -18.04 6.77
CA LYS A 362 21.59 -17.41 7.79
C LYS A 362 22.22 -18.47 8.70
#